data_b515dffb9b91bc3113d35e57ea92255a
#
_entry.id   b515dffb9b91bc3113d35e57ea92255a
#
_cell.length_a   1.000
_cell.length_b   1.000
_cell.length_c   1.000
_cell.angle_alpha   90.00
_cell.angle_beta   90.00
_cell.angle_gamma   90.00
#
_symmetry.space_group_name_H-M   'P 1'
#
loop_
_entity.id
_entity.type
_entity.pdbx_description
1 polymer ?
#
loop_
_entity_poly.entity_id
_entity_poly.type
_entity_poly.pdbx_seq_one_letter_code
_entity_poly.pdbx_strand_id
1 'polypeptide(L)'
;NYDKLDEPTKISYRLMEKRLQRTIDNDKFIFHGYMITHRGGKHSSIPSFLINYHKIDEEQDVKDYIGRLRNIEPLMNDLIDQLKLRQDVKKIAPAFVFPQAIKTSENIISGYPFEETDKQNVIYGDFMKKLNALDISDAKKLRYQSEAEAVLLSVVNYSYNKLIDFLKEQQKLADNNHGVWKFEDGAEYYQHTLDGYTTLGLTAEEIHEIGLSEVERIHGEIYEIMEKVNFDGTLKEFFDFMREDDQFYYPEGPEGRQMYLDQVQVVVDTLSNRIEELFY
;
A
#
# COMPACT_ATOMS: atom_id res chain seq x y z
N ASN A 1 22.15 13.76 28.62
CA ASN A 1 22.13 15.12 29.15
C ASN A 1 21.84 16.08 27.99
N TYR A 2 20.59 16.45 27.82
CA TYR A 2 20.03 17.21 26.68
C TYR A 2 20.79 18.54 26.46
N ASP A 3 21.11 19.27 27.53
CA ASP A 3 21.75 20.58 27.43
C ASP A 3 23.17 20.57 26.84
N LYS A 4 23.82 19.40 26.84
CA LYS A 4 25.15 19.20 26.28
C LYS A 4 25.16 18.78 24.82
N LEU A 5 23.97 18.58 24.21
CA LEU A 5 23.84 18.23 22.81
C LEU A 5 24.02 19.47 21.94
N ASP A 6 24.54 19.28 20.74
CA ASP A 6 24.50 20.31 19.69
C ASP A 6 23.08 20.53 19.17
N GLU A 7 22.83 21.61 18.44
CA GLU A 7 21.50 21.98 17.98
C GLU A 7 20.86 20.93 17.03
N PRO A 8 21.55 20.34 16.06
CA PRO A 8 20.99 19.27 15.24
C PRO A 8 20.58 18.04 16.07
N THR A 9 21.38 17.65 17.05
CA THR A 9 21.07 16.53 17.93
C THR A 9 19.91 16.84 18.88
N LYS A 10 19.76 18.09 19.34
CA LYS A 10 18.59 18.52 20.12
C LYS A 10 17.30 18.45 19.31
N ILE A 11 17.36 18.81 18.03
CA ILE A 11 16.20 18.66 17.11
C ILE A 11 15.82 17.18 16.98
N SER A 12 16.80 16.31 16.71
CA SER A 12 16.61 14.86 16.60
C SER A 12 16.02 14.27 17.88
N TYR A 13 16.50 14.70 19.04
CA TYR A 13 15.99 14.30 20.36
C TYR A 13 14.50 14.67 20.51
N ARG A 14 14.14 15.94 20.24
CA ARG A 14 12.74 16.42 20.34
C ARG A 14 11.81 15.68 19.38
N LEU A 15 12.28 15.40 18.16
CA LEU A 15 11.50 14.60 17.18
C LEU A 15 11.28 13.18 17.70
N MET A 16 12.31 12.55 18.25
CA MET A 16 12.20 11.21 18.84
C MET A 16 11.26 11.18 20.04
N GLU A 17 11.38 12.14 20.96
CA GLU A 17 10.50 12.29 22.12
C GLU A 17 9.03 12.43 21.67
N LYS A 18 8.77 13.33 20.72
CA LYS A 18 7.42 13.53 20.16
C LYS A 18 6.88 12.25 19.52
N ARG A 19 7.74 11.52 18.78
CA ARG A 19 7.37 10.24 18.16
C ARG A 19 7.03 9.18 19.20
N LEU A 20 7.83 9.06 20.25
CA LEU A 20 7.57 8.09 21.33
C LEU A 20 6.31 8.45 22.12
N GLN A 21 6.09 9.71 22.43
CA GLN A 21 4.86 10.17 23.10
C GLN A 21 3.64 9.82 22.25
N ARG A 22 3.68 10.09 20.95
CA ARG A 22 2.60 9.72 20.04
C ARG A 22 2.36 8.21 19.98
N THR A 23 3.42 7.40 20.08
CA THR A 23 3.27 5.94 20.13
C THR A 23 2.50 5.52 21.38
N ILE A 24 2.76 6.16 22.53
CA ILE A 24 2.04 5.92 23.78
C ILE A 24 0.58 6.37 23.65
N ASP A 25 0.34 7.56 23.10
CA ASP A 25 -1.01 8.10 22.91
C ASP A 25 -1.85 7.26 21.94
N ASN A 26 -1.21 6.63 20.95
CA ASN A 26 -1.83 5.70 20.01
C ASN A 26 -2.35 4.41 20.66
N ASP A 27 -1.85 4.02 21.82
CA ASP A 27 -2.24 2.75 22.47
C ASP A 27 -3.76 2.71 22.75
N LYS A 28 -4.34 3.87 23.10
CA LYS A 28 -5.79 4.02 23.26
C LYS A 28 -6.58 3.63 22.02
N PHE A 29 -6.02 3.83 20.83
CA PHE A 29 -6.67 3.64 19.53
C PHE A 29 -6.17 2.43 18.75
N ILE A 30 -5.48 1.49 19.40
CA ILE A 30 -4.83 0.34 18.77
C ILE A 30 -5.79 -0.53 17.93
N PHE A 31 -7.08 -0.54 18.25
CA PHE A 31 -8.09 -1.31 17.54
C PHE A 31 -8.86 -0.51 16.47
N HIS A 32 -8.67 0.82 16.36
CA HIS A 32 -9.41 1.66 15.41
C HIS A 32 -8.95 1.50 13.97
N GLY A 33 -7.68 1.17 13.76
CA GLY A 33 -7.14 0.91 12.42
C GLY A 33 -7.61 -0.43 11.87
N TYR A 34 -8.18 -0.43 10.65
CA TYR A 34 -8.57 -1.66 9.98
C TYR A 34 -7.34 -2.37 9.41
N MET A 35 -7.16 -3.64 9.75
CA MET A 35 -6.06 -4.48 9.25
C MET A 35 -6.26 -4.93 7.81
N ILE A 36 -7.51 -4.96 7.37
CA ILE A 36 -7.94 -5.27 6.01
C ILE A 36 -8.85 -4.16 5.52
N THR A 37 -8.59 -3.65 4.34
CA THR A 37 -9.38 -2.62 3.67
C THR A 37 -9.70 -3.06 2.23
N HIS A 38 -10.57 -2.34 1.53
CA HIS A 38 -10.84 -2.58 0.11
C HIS A 38 -9.63 -2.33 -0.79
N ARG A 39 -8.61 -1.60 -0.32
CA ARG A 39 -7.35 -1.34 -1.05
C ARG A 39 -6.25 -2.36 -0.75
N GLY A 40 -6.44 -3.22 0.24
CA GLY A 40 -5.47 -4.20 0.67
C GLY A 40 -5.34 -4.29 2.18
N GLY A 41 -4.29 -4.96 2.63
CA GLY A 41 -4.01 -5.20 4.04
C GLY A 41 -3.00 -6.33 4.18
N LYS A 42 -2.89 -6.91 5.39
CA LYS A 42 -1.93 -7.99 5.66
C LYS A 42 -2.09 -9.17 4.70
N HIS A 43 -3.33 -9.53 4.33
CA HIS A 43 -3.62 -10.63 3.40
C HIS A 43 -2.97 -10.45 2.01
N SER A 44 -2.87 -9.23 1.50
CA SER A 44 -2.28 -8.93 0.18
C SER A 44 -0.80 -8.52 0.25
N SER A 45 -0.33 -8.01 1.38
CA SER A 45 1.07 -7.60 1.54
C SER A 45 2.06 -8.76 1.60
N ILE A 46 1.63 -9.95 2.06
CA ILE A 46 2.47 -11.15 2.16
C ILE A 46 2.93 -11.64 0.78
N PRO A 47 2.03 -11.89 -0.20
CA PRO A 47 2.45 -12.24 -1.56
C PRO A 47 3.28 -11.15 -2.21
N SER A 48 2.89 -9.89 -2.05
CA SER A 48 3.64 -8.75 -2.60
C SER A 48 5.07 -8.67 -2.08
N PHE A 49 5.28 -9.00 -0.82
CA PHE A 49 6.62 -9.08 -0.24
C PHE A 49 7.46 -10.17 -0.90
N LEU A 50 6.92 -11.38 -1.07
CA LEU A 50 7.62 -12.50 -1.69
C LEU A 50 8.01 -12.16 -3.14
N ILE A 51 7.09 -11.58 -3.88
CA ILE A 51 7.29 -11.28 -5.31
C ILE A 51 8.29 -10.13 -5.50
N ASN A 52 8.14 -9.03 -4.76
CA ASN A 52 8.87 -7.79 -5.04
C ASN A 52 10.19 -7.65 -4.26
N TYR A 53 10.32 -8.32 -3.11
CA TYR A 53 11.46 -8.10 -2.21
C TYR A 53 12.30 -9.34 -1.94
N HIS A 54 11.72 -10.56 -2.02
CA HIS A 54 12.49 -11.77 -1.82
C HIS A 54 13.25 -12.13 -3.08
N LYS A 55 14.54 -11.78 -3.14
CA LYS A 55 15.44 -12.23 -4.20
C LYS A 55 15.85 -13.69 -3.96
N ILE A 56 16.17 -14.40 -5.03
CA ILE A 56 16.77 -15.75 -5.01
C ILE A 56 18.04 -15.67 -5.84
N ASP A 57 19.16 -15.43 -5.16
CA ASP A 57 20.49 -15.31 -5.76
C ASP A 57 21.32 -16.58 -5.53
N GLU A 58 21.00 -17.36 -4.47
CA GLU A 58 21.65 -18.62 -4.12
C GLU A 58 20.66 -19.70 -3.60
N GLU A 59 21.15 -20.94 -3.43
CA GLU A 59 20.30 -22.07 -3.00
C GLU A 59 19.69 -21.88 -1.60
N GLN A 60 20.34 -21.10 -0.73
CA GLN A 60 19.80 -20.81 0.60
C GLN A 60 18.54 -19.93 0.49
N ASP A 61 18.50 -18.98 -0.43
CA ASP A 61 17.35 -18.11 -0.64
C ASP A 61 16.10 -18.90 -1.09
N VAL A 62 16.30 -20.00 -1.86
CA VAL A 62 15.19 -20.91 -2.22
C VAL A 62 14.58 -21.53 -0.98
N LYS A 63 15.41 -22.03 -0.07
CA LYS A 63 14.94 -22.62 1.20
C LYS A 63 14.22 -21.59 2.06
N ASP A 64 14.76 -20.37 2.10
CA ASP A 64 14.18 -19.27 2.86
C ASP A 64 12.84 -18.82 2.25
N TYR A 65 12.71 -18.83 0.92
CA TYR A 65 11.42 -18.57 0.25
C TYR A 65 10.37 -19.61 0.67
N ILE A 66 10.70 -20.89 0.57
CA ILE A 66 9.81 -22.00 0.98
C ILE A 66 9.52 -21.92 2.49
N GLY A 67 10.53 -21.59 3.30
CA GLY A 67 10.35 -21.34 4.73
C GLY A 67 9.36 -20.23 5.03
N ARG A 68 9.40 -19.13 4.26
CA ARG A 68 8.42 -18.04 4.37
C ARG A 68 7.01 -18.46 3.95
N LEU A 69 6.87 -19.30 2.91
CA LEU A 69 5.57 -19.87 2.54
C LEU A 69 4.98 -20.69 3.71
N ARG A 70 5.79 -21.49 4.42
CA ARG A 70 5.34 -22.25 5.60
C ARG A 70 4.89 -21.35 6.76
N ASN A 71 5.54 -20.18 6.89
CA ASN A 71 5.20 -19.21 7.93
C ASN A 71 3.96 -18.35 7.61
N ILE A 72 3.30 -18.56 6.47
CA ILE A 72 2.02 -17.89 6.16
C ILE A 72 0.93 -18.33 7.14
N GLU A 73 0.91 -19.59 7.56
CA GLU A 73 -0.12 -20.10 8.48
C GLU A 73 -0.13 -19.37 9.84
N PRO A 74 0.97 -19.29 10.61
CA PRO A 74 0.97 -18.52 11.85
C PRO A 74 0.63 -17.05 11.64
N LEU A 75 1.10 -16.41 10.55
CA LEU A 75 0.75 -15.03 10.25
C LEU A 75 -0.74 -14.82 9.98
N MET A 76 -1.39 -15.76 9.28
CA MET A 76 -2.83 -15.70 9.03
C MET A 76 -3.65 -16.01 10.29
N ASN A 77 -3.16 -16.90 11.15
CA ASN A 77 -3.79 -17.14 12.44
C ASN A 77 -3.75 -15.88 13.31
N ASP A 78 -2.60 -15.23 13.42
CA ASP A 78 -2.46 -13.95 14.13
C ASP A 78 -3.38 -12.87 13.55
N LEU A 79 -3.47 -12.77 12.21
CA LEU A 79 -4.37 -11.82 11.56
C LEU A 79 -5.83 -12.08 11.94
N ILE A 80 -6.28 -13.33 11.88
CA ILE A 80 -7.65 -13.73 12.25
C ILE A 80 -7.92 -13.42 13.73
N ASP A 81 -6.97 -13.70 14.61
CA ASP A 81 -7.13 -13.41 16.04
C ASP A 81 -7.19 -11.91 16.33
N GLN A 82 -6.39 -11.11 15.63
CA GLN A 82 -6.48 -9.66 15.70
C GLN A 82 -7.80 -9.11 15.13
N LEU A 83 -8.36 -9.73 14.11
CA LEU A 83 -9.68 -9.36 13.58
C LEU A 83 -10.80 -9.73 14.56
N LYS A 84 -10.70 -10.88 15.27
CA LYS A 84 -11.63 -11.25 16.34
C LYS A 84 -11.60 -10.26 17.50
N LEU A 85 -10.40 -9.87 17.98
CA LEU A 85 -10.28 -8.86 19.03
C LEU A 85 -10.98 -7.55 18.65
N ARG A 86 -10.83 -7.11 17.41
CA ARG A 86 -11.53 -5.91 16.89
C ARG A 86 -13.04 -6.11 16.80
N GLN A 87 -13.49 -7.30 16.46
CA GLN A 87 -14.90 -7.66 16.46
C GLN A 87 -15.51 -7.61 17.85
N ASP A 88 -14.80 -8.12 18.87
CA ASP A 88 -15.24 -8.15 20.27
C ASP A 88 -15.45 -6.73 20.82
N VAL A 89 -14.59 -5.79 20.41
CA VAL A 89 -14.71 -4.36 20.76
C VAL A 89 -15.51 -3.55 19.72
N LYS A 90 -16.23 -4.20 18.82
CA LYS A 90 -17.11 -3.58 17.79
C LYS A 90 -16.39 -2.63 16.82
N LYS A 91 -15.10 -2.86 16.55
CA LYS A 91 -14.29 -2.11 15.59
C LYS A 91 -14.17 -2.90 14.27
N ILE A 92 -15.30 -3.26 13.66
CA ILE A 92 -15.39 -3.99 12.40
C ILE A 92 -15.38 -3.00 11.21
N ALA A 93 -14.69 -3.37 10.12
CA ALA A 93 -14.71 -2.58 8.89
C ALA A 93 -16.14 -2.49 8.31
N PRO A 94 -16.49 -1.42 7.56
CA PRO A 94 -17.77 -1.32 6.87
C PRO A 94 -18.00 -2.45 5.86
N ALA A 95 -19.25 -2.79 5.61
CA ALA A 95 -19.65 -3.93 4.78
C ALA A 95 -19.04 -3.93 3.37
N PHE A 96 -18.86 -2.76 2.75
CA PHE A 96 -18.29 -2.62 1.39
C PHE A 96 -16.82 -3.09 1.27
N VAL A 97 -16.10 -3.20 2.39
CA VAL A 97 -14.70 -3.65 2.41
C VAL A 97 -14.57 -5.13 2.08
N PHE A 98 -15.51 -5.95 2.56
CA PHE A 98 -15.39 -7.41 2.55
C PHE A 98 -15.41 -8.04 1.15
N PRO A 99 -16.30 -7.67 0.22
CA PRO A 99 -16.32 -8.29 -1.10
C PRO A 99 -14.97 -8.21 -1.82
N GLN A 100 -14.32 -7.05 -1.77
CA GLN A 100 -13.02 -6.85 -2.40
C GLN A 100 -11.90 -7.60 -1.66
N ALA A 101 -11.91 -7.60 -0.32
CA ALA A 101 -10.92 -8.30 0.49
C ALA A 101 -11.01 -9.83 0.29
N ILE A 102 -12.22 -10.38 0.25
CA ILE A 102 -12.48 -11.79 -0.07
C ILE A 102 -11.99 -12.11 -1.47
N LYS A 103 -12.38 -11.32 -2.47
CA LYS A 103 -11.97 -11.51 -3.87
C LYS A 103 -10.45 -11.47 -4.04
N THR A 104 -9.78 -10.54 -3.35
CA THR A 104 -8.32 -10.46 -3.36
C THR A 104 -7.70 -11.72 -2.77
N SER A 105 -8.24 -12.22 -1.66
CA SER A 105 -7.77 -13.46 -1.01
C SER A 105 -8.00 -14.69 -1.89
N GLU A 106 -9.15 -14.80 -2.57
CA GLU A 106 -9.46 -15.86 -3.53
C GLU A 106 -8.48 -15.83 -4.72
N ASN A 107 -8.17 -14.65 -5.25
CA ASN A 107 -7.23 -14.51 -6.37
C ASN A 107 -5.80 -14.96 -5.99
N ILE A 108 -5.39 -14.83 -4.72
CA ILE A 108 -4.06 -15.27 -4.25
C ILE A 108 -3.91 -16.79 -4.31
N ILE A 109 -4.99 -17.54 -4.14
CA ILE A 109 -5.02 -19.01 -4.20
C ILE A 109 -5.71 -19.51 -5.47
N SER A 110 -5.65 -18.76 -6.59
CA SER A 110 -6.15 -19.17 -7.90
C SER A 110 -5.03 -19.53 -8.88
N GLY A 111 -5.33 -20.32 -9.88
CA GLY A 111 -4.37 -20.81 -10.86
C GLY A 111 -3.53 -22.00 -10.38
N TYR A 112 -2.68 -22.55 -11.27
CA TYR A 112 -1.80 -23.67 -10.92
C TYR A 112 -0.78 -23.28 -9.85
N PRO A 113 -0.55 -24.04 -8.76
CA PRO A 113 -0.99 -25.43 -8.53
C PRO A 113 -2.33 -25.57 -7.77
N PHE A 114 -3.03 -24.49 -7.44
CA PHE A 114 -4.30 -24.56 -6.69
C PHE A 114 -5.47 -25.08 -7.54
N GLU A 115 -5.42 -24.90 -8.85
CA GLU A 115 -6.43 -25.28 -9.82
C GLU A 115 -5.77 -26.00 -11.01
N GLU A 116 -6.49 -26.94 -11.62
CA GLU A 116 -6.05 -27.57 -12.89
C GLU A 116 -6.28 -26.63 -14.06
N THR A 117 -5.32 -25.74 -14.33
CA THR A 117 -5.40 -24.70 -15.36
C THR A 117 -4.00 -24.36 -15.90
N ASP A 118 -3.93 -23.85 -17.11
CA ASP A 118 -2.69 -23.35 -17.72
C ASP A 118 -2.21 -22.03 -17.11
N LYS A 119 -3.09 -21.31 -16.41
CA LYS A 119 -2.76 -20.05 -15.76
C LYS A 119 -1.97 -20.31 -14.47
N GLN A 120 -0.72 -19.90 -14.45
CA GLN A 120 0.10 -20.00 -13.25
C GLN A 120 -0.38 -19.02 -12.16
N ASN A 121 -0.33 -19.47 -10.92
CA ASN A 121 -0.48 -18.62 -9.75
C ASN A 121 0.66 -17.60 -9.68
N VAL A 122 0.37 -16.40 -9.19
CA VAL A 122 1.36 -15.29 -9.16
C VAL A 122 2.57 -15.59 -8.28
N ILE A 123 2.37 -16.25 -7.12
CA ILE A 123 3.47 -16.62 -6.20
C ILE A 123 4.28 -17.76 -6.80
N TYR A 124 3.61 -18.78 -7.33
CA TYR A 124 4.27 -19.93 -7.95
C TYR A 124 5.05 -19.53 -9.20
N GLY A 125 4.46 -18.70 -10.06
CA GLY A 125 5.13 -18.22 -11.28
C GLY A 125 6.38 -17.39 -10.97
N ASP A 126 6.31 -16.51 -9.96
CA ASP A 126 7.47 -15.74 -9.47
C ASP A 126 8.56 -16.66 -8.92
N PHE A 127 8.18 -17.62 -8.06
CA PHE A 127 9.12 -18.59 -7.51
C PHE A 127 9.82 -19.39 -8.61
N MET A 128 9.06 -19.93 -9.60
CA MET A 128 9.61 -20.69 -10.70
C MET A 128 10.54 -19.87 -11.59
N LYS A 129 10.19 -18.62 -11.86
CA LYS A 129 11.05 -17.69 -12.61
C LYS A 129 12.39 -17.49 -11.90
N LYS A 130 12.38 -17.24 -10.60
CA LYS A 130 13.57 -17.05 -9.77
C LYS A 130 14.39 -18.33 -9.65
N LEU A 131 13.74 -19.47 -9.39
CA LEU A 131 14.39 -20.79 -9.28
C LEU A 131 15.09 -21.19 -10.59
N ASN A 132 14.44 -20.95 -11.74
CA ASN A 132 15.00 -21.30 -13.04
C ASN A 132 16.23 -20.46 -13.42
N ALA A 133 16.34 -19.25 -12.89
CA ALA A 133 17.49 -18.38 -13.09
C ALA A 133 18.75 -18.83 -12.32
N LEU A 134 18.60 -19.68 -11.29
CA LEU A 134 19.75 -20.21 -10.54
C LEU A 134 20.55 -21.23 -11.34
N ASP A 135 21.88 -21.20 -11.18
CA ASP A 135 22.82 -22.20 -11.67
C ASP A 135 22.95 -23.35 -10.66
N ILE A 136 21.93 -24.19 -10.60
CA ILE A 136 21.89 -25.45 -9.84
C ILE A 136 21.36 -26.58 -10.71
N SER A 137 21.64 -27.85 -10.30
CA SER A 137 21.22 -29.02 -11.11
C SER A 137 19.70 -29.12 -11.25
N ASP A 138 19.23 -29.66 -12.39
CA ASP A 138 17.81 -29.87 -12.67
C ASP A 138 17.14 -30.75 -11.60
N ALA A 139 17.83 -31.73 -11.07
CA ALA A 139 17.34 -32.56 -9.96
C ALA A 139 17.02 -31.74 -8.71
N LYS A 140 17.85 -30.73 -8.40
CA LYS A 140 17.56 -29.79 -7.29
C LYS A 140 16.39 -28.87 -7.61
N LYS A 141 16.32 -28.35 -8.84
CA LYS A 141 15.19 -27.52 -9.28
C LYS A 141 13.86 -28.26 -9.15
N LEU A 142 13.79 -29.49 -9.66
CA LEU A 142 12.59 -30.34 -9.55
C LEU A 142 12.21 -30.63 -8.09
N ARG A 143 13.18 -30.86 -7.21
CA ARG A 143 12.92 -31.05 -5.78
C ARG A 143 12.31 -29.81 -5.15
N TYR A 144 12.90 -28.62 -5.40
CA TYR A 144 12.39 -27.38 -4.84
C TYR A 144 11.03 -26.97 -5.42
N GLN A 145 10.80 -27.24 -6.71
CA GLN A 145 9.49 -27.09 -7.33
C GLN A 145 8.43 -27.92 -6.61
N SER A 146 8.67 -29.24 -6.44
CA SER A 146 7.72 -30.13 -5.76
C SER A 146 7.49 -29.72 -4.32
N GLU A 147 8.53 -29.25 -3.62
CA GLU A 147 8.43 -28.79 -2.24
C GLU A 147 7.59 -27.50 -2.14
N ALA A 148 7.79 -26.55 -3.05
CA ALA A 148 7.00 -25.32 -3.11
C ALA A 148 5.53 -25.60 -3.42
N GLU A 149 5.24 -26.46 -4.41
CA GLU A 149 3.89 -26.90 -4.75
C GLU A 149 3.18 -27.53 -3.55
N ALA A 150 3.86 -28.44 -2.85
CA ALA A 150 3.30 -29.08 -1.64
C ALA A 150 2.97 -28.07 -0.54
N VAL A 151 3.84 -27.08 -0.30
CA VAL A 151 3.61 -26.03 0.70
C VAL A 151 2.49 -25.08 0.27
N LEU A 152 2.45 -24.69 -1.00
CA LEU A 152 1.35 -23.87 -1.53
C LEU A 152 0.01 -24.55 -1.32
N LEU A 153 -0.11 -25.83 -1.65
CA LEU A 153 -1.35 -26.58 -1.54
C LEU A 153 -1.76 -26.88 -0.10
N SER A 154 -0.81 -27.25 0.77
CA SER A 154 -1.11 -27.66 2.13
C SER A 154 -1.20 -26.51 3.14
N VAL A 155 -0.36 -25.48 3.00
CA VAL A 155 -0.25 -24.39 3.97
C VAL A 155 -0.94 -23.14 3.47
N VAL A 156 -0.53 -22.64 2.28
CA VAL A 156 -1.04 -21.35 1.77
C VAL A 156 -2.53 -21.45 1.45
N ASN A 157 -2.93 -22.49 0.74
CA ASN A 157 -4.33 -22.74 0.42
C ASN A 157 -5.20 -22.84 1.67
N TYR A 158 -4.78 -23.64 2.65
CA TYR A 158 -5.48 -23.79 3.92
C TYR A 158 -5.64 -22.45 4.66
N SER A 159 -4.54 -21.69 4.78
CA SER A 159 -4.51 -20.44 5.52
C SER A 159 -5.41 -19.36 4.91
N TYR A 160 -5.39 -19.23 3.56
CA TYR A 160 -6.26 -18.27 2.88
C TYR A 160 -7.73 -18.69 2.89
N ASN A 161 -8.05 -19.96 2.72
CA ASN A 161 -9.44 -20.43 2.87
C ASN A 161 -9.99 -20.16 4.28
N LYS A 162 -9.19 -20.40 5.32
CA LYS A 162 -9.55 -20.07 6.70
C LYS A 162 -9.83 -18.57 6.89
N LEU A 163 -9.01 -17.71 6.29
CA LEU A 163 -9.24 -16.26 6.31
C LEU A 163 -10.51 -15.89 5.54
N ILE A 164 -10.70 -16.43 4.34
CA ILE A 164 -11.88 -16.18 3.49
C ILE A 164 -13.17 -16.55 4.24
N ASP A 165 -13.20 -17.71 4.86
CA ASP A 165 -14.36 -18.15 5.64
C ASP A 165 -14.62 -17.22 6.83
N PHE A 166 -13.58 -16.81 7.55
CA PHE A 166 -13.70 -15.85 8.63
C PHE A 166 -14.24 -14.49 8.12
N LEU A 167 -13.71 -13.97 7.01
CA LEU A 167 -14.18 -12.71 6.44
C LEU A 167 -15.64 -12.77 5.98
N LYS A 168 -16.09 -13.90 5.41
CA LYS A 168 -17.49 -14.14 5.05
C LYS A 168 -18.41 -14.09 6.26
N GLU A 169 -18.01 -14.66 7.39
CA GLU A 169 -18.78 -14.59 8.63
C GLU A 169 -18.75 -13.17 9.24
N GLN A 170 -17.59 -12.53 9.28
CA GLN A 170 -17.48 -11.18 9.80
C GLN A 170 -18.27 -10.15 8.96
N GLN A 171 -18.36 -10.34 7.64
CA GLN A 171 -19.18 -9.51 6.75
C GLN A 171 -20.65 -9.45 7.18
N LYS A 172 -21.21 -10.54 7.71
CA LYS A 172 -22.60 -10.58 8.19
C LYS A 172 -22.84 -9.69 9.41
N LEU A 173 -21.78 -9.34 10.12
CA LEU A 173 -21.83 -8.47 11.31
C LEU A 173 -21.50 -7.00 10.97
N ALA A 174 -21.05 -6.74 9.75
CA ALA A 174 -20.62 -5.42 9.31
C ALA A 174 -21.82 -4.51 8.98
N ASP A 175 -21.68 -3.24 9.26
CA ASP A 175 -22.65 -2.19 8.95
C ASP A 175 -22.27 -1.37 7.71
N ASN A 176 -23.14 -0.45 7.30
CA ASN A 176 -22.91 0.48 6.19
C ASN A 176 -22.44 1.88 6.66
N ASN A 177 -22.04 2.02 7.90
CA ASN A 177 -21.47 3.26 8.41
C ASN A 177 -20.01 3.36 8.01
N HIS A 178 -19.67 4.31 7.14
CA HIS A 178 -18.36 4.36 6.49
C HIS A 178 -17.33 5.23 7.22
N GLY A 179 -17.78 6.11 8.11
CA GLY A 179 -16.91 7.02 8.83
C GLY A 179 -16.53 6.54 10.23
N VAL A 180 -15.51 7.15 10.79
CA VAL A 180 -15.06 6.86 12.16
C VAL A 180 -16.03 7.33 13.24
N TRP A 181 -16.98 8.20 12.90
CA TRP A 181 -18.09 8.64 13.77
C TRP A 181 -19.02 7.50 14.21
N LYS A 182 -18.93 6.33 13.60
CA LYS A 182 -19.63 5.14 14.07
C LYS A 182 -19.08 4.61 15.41
N PHE A 183 -17.88 5.00 15.81
CA PHE A 183 -17.28 4.65 17.06
C PHE A 183 -17.62 5.68 18.13
N GLU A 184 -17.86 5.25 19.37
CA GLU A 184 -18.18 6.11 20.50
C GLU A 184 -17.11 7.21 20.71
N ASP A 185 -15.84 6.84 20.56
CA ASP A 185 -14.66 7.70 20.66
C ASP A 185 -14.14 8.17 19.28
N GLY A 186 -15.00 8.10 18.25
CA GLY A 186 -14.61 8.37 16.87
C GLY A 186 -14.12 9.79 16.61
N ALA A 187 -14.73 10.79 17.26
CA ALA A 187 -14.30 12.19 17.13
C ALA A 187 -12.88 12.39 17.71
N GLU A 188 -12.60 11.81 18.88
CA GLU A 188 -11.28 11.89 19.49
C GLU A 188 -10.22 11.14 18.65
N TYR A 189 -10.56 9.95 18.14
CA TYR A 189 -9.70 9.21 17.24
C TYR A 189 -9.39 10.00 15.95
N TYR A 190 -10.41 10.65 15.38
CA TYR A 190 -10.23 11.46 14.16
C TYR A 190 -9.30 12.64 14.41
N GLN A 191 -9.51 13.40 15.51
CA GLN A 191 -8.63 14.50 15.88
C GLN A 191 -7.19 14.03 16.14
N HIS A 192 -7.02 12.93 16.88
CA HIS A 192 -5.70 12.33 17.09
C HIS A 192 -4.99 11.97 15.77
N THR A 193 -5.75 11.50 14.78
CA THR A 193 -5.22 11.19 13.45
C THR A 193 -4.81 12.46 12.70
N LEU A 194 -5.65 13.51 12.73
CA LEU A 194 -5.35 14.82 12.14
C LEU A 194 -4.09 15.46 12.73
N ASP A 195 -3.95 15.45 14.06
CA ASP A 195 -2.77 15.96 14.77
C ASP A 195 -1.49 15.25 14.32
N GLY A 196 -1.63 14.00 13.95
CA GLY A 196 -0.53 13.22 13.43
C GLY A 196 -0.08 13.58 12.03
N TYR A 197 -1.01 13.94 11.17
CA TYR A 197 -0.71 14.35 9.80
C TYR A 197 -0.30 15.81 9.70
N THR A 198 -1.00 16.70 10.40
CA THR A 198 -0.77 18.15 10.32
C THR A 198 0.33 18.62 11.28
N THR A 199 0.52 17.94 12.41
CA THR A 199 1.44 18.32 13.50
C THR A 199 1.16 19.70 14.14
N LEU A 200 0.06 20.36 13.76
CA LEU A 200 -0.27 21.75 14.08
C LEU A 200 -1.43 21.89 15.08
N GLY A 201 -2.12 20.80 15.45
CA GLY A 201 -3.28 20.81 16.33
C GLY A 201 -4.50 21.50 15.72
N LEU A 202 -4.63 21.46 14.38
CA LEU A 202 -5.77 22.02 13.67
C LEU A 202 -7.01 21.14 13.80
N THR A 203 -8.17 21.75 13.95
CA THR A 203 -9.46 21.05 13.89
C THR A 203 -9.81 20.61 12.47
N ALA A 204 -10.78 19.69 12.35
CA ALA A 204 -11.27 19.25 11.05
C ALA A 204 -11.87 20.40 10.23
N GLU A 205 -12.60 21.31 10.87
CA GLU A 205 -13.17 22.51 10.27
C GLU A 205 -12.07 23.43 9.74
N GLU A 206 -11.06 23.75 10.54
CA GLU A 206 -9.94 24.59 10.11
C GLU A 206 -9.21 24.00 8.90
N ILE A 207 -8.98 22.69 8.90
CA ILE A 207 -8.36 22.01 7.75
C ILE A 207 -9.26 22.08 6.51
N HIS A 208 -10.57 21.92 6.68
CA HIS A 208 -11.54 22.03 5.60
C HIS A 208 -11.56 23.43 4.98
N GLU A 209 -11.61 24.48 5.81
CA GLU A 209 -11.58 25.88 5.36
C GLU A 209 -10.25 26.22 4.63
N ILE A 210 -9.11 25.72 5.14
CA ILE A 210 -7.83 25.81 4.41
C ILE A 210 -7.94 25.15 3.04
N GLY A 211 -8.54 23.95 2.98
CA GLY A 211 -8.74 23.22 1.73
C GLY A 211 -9.59 24.00 0.73
N LEU A 212 -10.69 24.61 1.16
CA LEU A 212 -11.54 25.43 0.30
C LEU A 212 -10.80 26.66 -0.23
N SER A 213 -10.08 27.38 0.63
CA SER A 213 -9.30 28.56 0.23
C SER A 213 -8.19 28.22 -0.76
N GLU A 214 -7.51 27.06 -0.57
CA GLU A 214 -6.48 26.60 -1.51
C GLU A 214 -7.08 26.18 -2.87
N VAL A 215 -8.25 25.56 -2.90
CA VAL A 215 -8.96 25.26 -4.15
C VAL A 215 -9.30 26.53 -4.89
N GLU A 216 -9.82 27.57 -4.21
CA GLU A 216 -10.12 28.87 -4.81
C GLU A 216 -8.84 29.54 -5.37
N ARG A 217 -7.76 29.54 -4.60
CA ARG A 217 -6.45 30.06 -5.04
C ARG A 217 -5.95 29.35 -6.30
N ILE A 218 -5.96 28.00 -6.29
CA ILE A 218 -5.50 27.18 -7.42
C ILE A 218 -6.37 27.42 -8.67
N HIS A 219 -7.71 27.52 -8.50
CA HIS A 219 -8.59 27.85 -9.61
C HIS A 219 -8.26 29.21 -10.22
N GLY A 220 -7.95 30.21 -9.37
CA GLY A 220 -7.49 31.52 -9.84
C GLY A 220 -6.23 31.43 -10.70
N GLU A 221 -5.23 30.69 -10.25
CA GLU A 221 -3.99 30.46 -11.01
C GLU A 221 -4.24 29.71 -12.33
N ILE A 222 -5.17 28.77 -12.35
CA ILE A 222 -5.53 28.04 -13.58
C ILE A 222 -6.21 28.99 -14.57
N TYR A 223 -7.10 29.89 -14.13
CA TYR A 223 -7.70 30.88 -15.00
C TYR A 223 -6.64 31.81 -15.62
N GLU A 224 -5.62 32.23 -14.86
CA GLU A 224 -4.50 33.00 -15.41
C GLU A 224 -3.71 32.19 -16.48
N ILE A 225 -3.58 30.88 -16.31
CA ILE A 225 -2.94 30.01 -17.32
C ILE A 225 -3.82 29.91 -18.56
N MET A 226 -5.14 29.73 -18.40
CA MET A 226 -6.09 29.70 -19.54
C MET A 226 -5.99 30.98 -20.36
N GLU A 227 -5.91 32.15 -19.73
CA GLU A 227 -5.68 33.44 -20.42
C GLU A 227 -4.34 33.46 -21.17
N LYS A 228 -3.25 33.01 -20.53
CA LYS A 228 -1.90 33.00 -21.15
C LYS A 228 -1.83 32.08 -22.37
N VAL A 229 -2.59 30.98 -22.39
CA VAL A 229 -2.62 30.05 -23.54
C VAL A 229 -3.77 30.36 -24.52
N ASN A 230 -4.53 31.45 -24.28
CA ASN A 230 -5.69 31.87 -25.07
C ASN A 230 -6.77 30.76 -25.18
N PHE A 231 -7.00 30.04 -24.13
CA PHE A 231 -8.10 29.05 -24.06
C PHE A 231 -9.39 29.75 -23.67
N ASP A 232 -10.37 29.74 -24.60
CA ASP A 232 -11.70 30.30 -24.38
C ASP A 232 -12.67 29.21 -24.03
N GLY A 233 -13.02 29.10 -22.73
CA GLY A 233 -13.93 28.05 -22.21
C GLY A 233 -14.01 28.05 -20.69
N THR A 234 -14.76 27.11 -20.17
CA THR A 234 -14.90 26.88 -18.73
C THR A 234 -13.68 26.09 -18.20
N LEU A 235 -13.48 26.12 -16.89
CA LEU A 235 -12.47 25.32 -16.21
C LEU A 235 -12.61 23.82 -16.52
N LYS A 236 -13.84 23.32 -16.59
CA LYS A 236 -14.12 21.91 -16.93
C LYS A 236 -13.65 21.60 -18.36
N GLU A 237 -13.98 22.44 -19.32
CA GLU A 237 -13.57 22.28 -20.72
C GLU A 237 -12.05 22.35 -20.86
N PHE A 238 -11.38 23.18 -20.07
CA PHE A 238 -9.92 23.23 -20.04
C PHE A 238 -9.31 21.92 -19.50
N PHE A 239 -9.89 21.33 -18.44
CA PHE A 239 -9.44 20.04 -17.94
C PHE A 239 -9.70 18.90 -18.93
N ASP A 240 -10.83 18.92 -19.62
CA ASP A 240 -11.17 17.94 -20.66
C ASP A 240 -10.18 18.09 -21.83
N PHE A 241 -9.89 19.32 -22.29
CA PHE A 241 -8.88 19.60 -23.30
C PHE A 241 -7.49 19.04 -22.90
N MET A 242 -7.01 19.32 -21.68
CA MET A 242 -5.71 18.80 -21.23
C MET A 242 -5.67 17.27 -21.13
N ARG A 243 -6.83 16.62 -20.93
CA ARG A 243 -6.92 15.16 -20.81
C ARG A 243 -7.05 14.46 -22.16
N GLU A 244 -7.65 15.12 -23.15
CA GLU A 244 -8.07 14.46 -24.40
C GLU A 244 -7.24 14.88 -25.61
N ASP A 245 -6.57 16.03 -25.58
CA ASP A 245 -5.79 16.52 -26.73
C ASP A 245 -4.44 15.82 -26.80
N ASP A 246 -4.14 15.29 -27.99
CA ASP A 246 -2.93 14.49 -28.28
C ASP A 246 -1.63 15.27 -28.00
N GLN A 247 -1.65 16.60 -28.00
CA GLN A 247 -0.45 17.42 -27.74
C GLN A 247 0.16 17.18 -26.35
N PHE A 248 -0.62 16.68 -25.40
CA PHE A 248 -0.19 16.40 -24.02
C PHE A 248 0.33 14.97 -23.83
N TYR A 249 0.31 14.14 -24.88
CA TYR A 249 0.67 12.74 -24.81
C TYR A 249 1.81 12.40 -25.76
N TYR A 250 2.64 11.48 -25.36
CA TYR A 250 3.59 10.86 -26.27
C TYR A 250 2.86 9.81 -27.15
N PRO A 251 3.34 9.58 -28.38
CA PRO A 251 2.80 8.53 -29.22
C PRO A 251 2.77 7.17 -28.53
N GLU A 252 1.77 6.34 -28.83
CA GLU A 252 1.73 4.97 -28.32
C GLU A 252 2.88 4.13 -28.87
N GLY A 253 3.33 3.14 -28.10
CA GLY A 253 4.33 2.16 -28.51
C GLY A 253 5.76 2.48 -28.04
N PRO A 254 6.76 1.75 -28.60
CA PRO A 254 8.15 1.83 -28.15
C PRO A 254 8.80 3.21 -28.37
N GLU A 255 8.43 3.90 -29.44
CA GLU A 255 8.97 5.21 -29.80
C GLU A 255 8.54 6.27 -28.77
N GLY A 256 7.24 6.36 -28.49
CA GLY A 256 6.74 7.32 -27.50
C GLY A 256 7.25 7.03 -26.08
N ARG A 257 7.41 5.73 -25.74
CA ARG A 257 8.06 5.35 -24.50
C ARG A 257 9.50 5.84 -24.41
N GLN A 258 10.26 5.76 -25.50
CA GLN A 258 11.63 6.27 -25.53
C GLN A 258 11.67 7.79 -25.41
N MET A 259 10.80 8.52 -26.13
CA MET A 259 10.66 9.97 -26.00
C MET A 259 10.36 10.40 -24.55
N TYR A 260 9.46 9.69 -23.86
CA TYR A 260 9.17 9.95 -22.45
C TYR A 260 10.42 9.76 -21.56
N LEU A 261 11.15 8.67 -21.75
CA LEU A 261 12.37 8.37 -20.97
C LEU A 261 13.46 9.41 -21.22
N ASP A 262 13.65 9.84 -22.47
CA ASP A 262 14.62 10.86 -22.83
C ASP A 262 14.26 12.20 -22.17
N GLN A 263 12.99 12.59 -22.15
CA GLN A 263 12.53 13.80 -21.48
C GLN A 263 12.72 13.72 -19.96
N VAL A 264 12.43 12.57 -19.35
CA VAL A 264 12.68 12.34 -17.91
C VAL A 264 14.17 12.50 -17.60
N GLN A 265 15.06 11.96 -18.46
CA GLN A 265 16.51 12.09 -18.28
C GLN A 265 16.94 13.55 -18.31
N VAL A 266 16.42 14.37 -19.25
CA VAL A 266 16.70 15.82 -19.31
C VAL A 266 16.29 16.53 -18.01
N VAL A 267 15.13 16.19 -17.45
CA VAL A 267 14.69 16.76 -16.17
C VAL A 267 15.61 16.35 -15.02
N VAL A 268 15.95 15.06 -14.95
CA VAL A 268 16.88 14.55 -13.93
C VAL A 268 18.24 15.22 -14.01
N ASP A 269 18.82 15.34 -15.21
CA ASP A 269 20.12 15.98 -15.42
C ASP A 269 20.09 17.46 -15.05
N THR A 270 19.01 18.18 -15.41
CA THR A 270 18.81 19.58 -15.05
C THR A 270 18.76 19.77 -13.53
N LEU A 271 18.00 18.93 -12.83
CA LEU A 271 17.91 18.99 -11.37
C LEU A 271 19.23 18.61 -10.71
N SER A 272 19.90 17.56 -11.21
CA SER A 272 21.19 17.08 -10.67
C SER A 272 22.27 18.17 -10.79
N ASN A 273 22.31 18.89 -11.88
CA ASN A 273 23.26 20.00 -12.10
C ASN A 273 23.00 21.22 -11.19
N ARG A 274 21.81 21.30 -10.60
CA ARG A 274 21.42 22.40 -9.71
C ARG A 274 21.32 21.99 -8.24
N ILE A 275 21.53 20.71 -7.93
CA ILE A 275 21.32 20.20 -6.57
C ILE A 275 22.25 20.88 -5.55
N GLU A 276 23.48 21.24 -5.98
CA GLU A 276 24.45 21.95 -5.16
C GLU A 276 24.04 23.39 -4.81
N GLU A 277 23.06 23.99 -5.54
CA GLU A 277 22.50 25.30 -5.19
C GLU A 277 21.59 25.23 -3.95
N LEU A 278 21.08 24.03 -3.62
CA LEU A 278 20.11 23.81 -2.54
C LEU A 278 20.71 23.06 -1.35
N PHE A 279 21.76 22.29 -1.56
CA PHE A 279 22.38 21.44 -0.53
C PHE A 279 23.89 21.76 -0.44
N TYR A 280 24.37 22.04 0.78
CA TYR A 280 25.77 22.31 1.10
C TYR A 280 26.50 21.01 1.44
#